data_a26ab98ee670ce2491acd1d8a5985d9d
#
_entry.id   a26ab98ee670ce2491acd1d8a5985d9d
#
_cell.length_a   1.000
_cell.length_b   1.000
_cell.length_c   1.000
_cell.angle_alpha   90.00
_cell.angle_beta   90.00
_cell.angle_gamma   90.00
#
_symmetry.space_group_name_H-M   'P 1'
#
loop_
_entity.id
_entity.type
_entity.pdbx_description
1 polymer ?
#
loop_
_entity_poly.entity_id
_entity_poly.type
_entity_poly.pdbx_seq_one_letter_code
_entity_poly.pdbx_strand_id
1 'polypeptide(L)'
;MAYASICILLFLSFMQCEAQLTPTFYENTCPKALSTIQKAVSQAVSRERRMAASLIRLHFHDCFVQGCDASILLDETSNITSEKTAVPNQGSVRGFDVVEAAKRELEKICPGVVSCADILTVAARDASVAVCGPSWKVKLGRRDSRTANRTLANIDIPSPFDNLDTLISRFAKKGLSAKDMVVLSGAHTIGQSQCSSFRNRIYNASDIDASFASITRRQCPKNGGNGTLAPLDLVTDKIFDNNYFKNLMQKKGLLQSDQVLFSGGLTDSIVSKYSKNNSVFFVDFAKAMIKMADIQPLTGRNGIIRRVCNTVN
;
A
#
# COMPACT_ATOMS: atom_id res chain seq x y z
N MET A 1 -3.12 -29.21 67.46
CA MET A 1 -3.54 -29.64 66.12
C MET A 1 -3.76 -28.39 65.29
N ALA A 2 -2.80 -28.07 64.40
CA ALA A 2 -2.86 -26.90 63.57
C ALA A 2 -3.36 -27.30 62.19
N TYR A 3 -4.48 -26.77 61.77
CA TYR A 3 -4.97 -26.96 60.37
C TYR A 3 -4.31 -25.94 59.46
N ALA A 4 -3.46 -26.47 58.58
CA ALA A 4 -2.87 -25.69 57.48
C ALA A 4 -3.88 -25.64 56.33
N SER A 5 -4.48 -24.47 56.10
CA SER A 5 -5.30 -24.20 54.91
C SER A 5 -4.40 -23.94 53.73
N ILE A 6 -4.35 -24.89 52.81
CA ILE A 6 -3.68 -24.73 51.51
C ILE A 6 -4.63 -23.98 50.58
N CYS A 7 -4.39 -22.66 50.38
CA CYS A 7 -5.02 -21.91 49.29
C CYS A 7 -4.37 -22.24 47.97
N ILE A 8 -5.02 -23.07 47.15
CA ILE A 8 -4.65 -23.32 45.77
C ILE A 8 -5.12 -22.11 44.95
N LEU A 9 -4.21 -21.20 44.65
CA LEU A 9 -4.41 -20.14 43.66
C LEU A 9 -4.35 -20.74 42.25
N LEU A 10 -5.53 -21.06 41.73
CA LEU A 10 -5.70 -21.36 40.31
C LEU A 10 -5.42 -20.08 39.49
N PHE A 11 -4.20 -19.93 39.01
CA PHE A 11 -3.86 -19.01 37.93
C PHE A 11 -4.53 -19.51 36.65
N LEU A 12 -5.74 -19.08 36.38
CA LEU A 12 -6.34 -19.11 35.05
C LEU A 12 -5.55 -18.15 34.18
N SER A 13 -4.47 -18.64 33.57
CA SER A 13 -3.87 -17.98 32.41
C SER A 13 -4.93 -17.97 31.30
N PHE A 14 -5.62 -16.87 31.18
CA PHE A 14 -6.34 -16.54 29.96
C PHE A 14 -5.29 -16.47 28.85
N MET A 15 -5.06 -17.58 28.15
CA MET A 15 -4.45 -17.54 26.85
C MET A 15 -5.39 -16.70 25.98
N GLN A 16 -5.10 -15.40 25.86
CA GLN A 16 -5.66 -14.59 24.78
C GLN A 16 -5.19 -15.28 23.49
N CYS A 17 -6.08 -16.08 22.90
CA CYS A 17 -5.88 -16.57 21.56
C CYS A 17 -6.01 -15.33 20.64
N GLU A 18 -4.92 -14.59 20.51
CA GLU A 18 -4.82 -13.57 19.48
C GLU A 18 -5.03 -14.31 18.16
N ALA A 19 -6.06 -13.90 17.43
CA ALA A 19 -6.39 -14.52 16.15
C ALA A 19 -5.24 -14.20 15.18
N GLN A 20 -4.30 -15.13 15.05
CA GLN A 20 -3.10 -14.97 14.25
C GLN A 20 -3.47 -15.02 12.76
N LEU A 21 -2.99 -14.05 12.00
CA LEU A 21 -3.15 -14.04 10.55
C LEU A 21 -2.50 -15.28 9.92
N THR A 22 -3.21 -15.98 9.04
CA THR A 22 -2.73 -17.17 8.34
C THR A 22 -3.11 -17.16 6.85
N PRO A 23 -2.26 -17.68 5.95
CA PRO A 23 -2.63 -17.80 4.54
C PRO A 23 -3.84 -18.71 4.26
N THR A 24 -4.17 -19.60 5.17
CA THR A 24 -5.22 -20.62 5.04
C THR A 24 -6.56 -20.22 5.69
N PHE A 25 -6.67 -18.99 6.18
CA PHE A 25 -7.78 -18.52 7.01
C PHE A 25 -9.17 -18.78 6.42
N TYR A 26 -9.33 -18.68 5.11
CA TYR A 26 -10.61 -18.87 4.42
C TYR A 26 -10.79 -20.25 3.77
N GLU A 27 -9.83 -21.18 3.89
CA GLU A 27 -9.89 -22.48 3.21
C GLU A 27 -11.19 -23.25 3.48
N ASN A 28 -11.68 -23.20 4.73
CA ASN A 28 -12.91 -23.90 5.14
C ASN A 28 -14.16 -23.00 5.08
N THR A 29 -14.03 -21.70 5.34
CA THR A 29 -15.18 -20.80 5.49
C THR A 29 -15.59 -20.09 4.20
N CYS A 30 -14.63 -19.88 3.28
CA CYS A 30 -14.87 -19.32 1.97
C CYS A 30 -13.77 -19.76 0.98
N PRO A 31 -13.76 -21.02 0.52
CA PRO A 31 -12.69 -21.59 -0.31
C PRO A 31 -12.43 -20.83 -1.63
N LYS A 32 -13.45 -20.13 -2.13
CA LYS A 32 -13.37 -19.34 -3.37
C LYS A 32 -12.96 -17.88 -3.14
N ALA A 33 -12.62 -17.47 -1.90
CA ALA A 33 -12.33 -16.06 -1.58
C ALA A 33 -11.23 -15.48 -2.48
N LEU A 34 -10.06 -16.11 -2.50
CA LEU A 34 -8.89 -15.63 -3.25
C LEU A 34 -9.14 -15.58 -4.76
N SER A 35 -9.76 -16.61 -5.34
CA SER A 35 -10.07 -16.64 -6.79
C SER A 35 -11.12 -15.61 -7.20
N THR A 36 -12.07 -15.30 -6.32
CA THR A 36 -13.08 -14.25 -6.55
C THR A 36 -12.44 -12.87 -6.57
N ILE A 37 -11.54 -12.57 -5.62
CA ILE A 37 -10.79 -11.31 -5.60
C ILE A 37 -9.90 -11.20 -6.83
N GLN A 38 -9.14 -12.25 -7.16
CA GLN A 38 -8.28 -12.29 -8.35
C GLN A 38 -9.04 -12.00 -9.64
N LYS A 39 -10.24 -12.56 -9.80
CA LYS A 39 -11.09 -12.30 -10.97
C LYS A 39 -11.46 -10.81 -11.08
N ALA A 40 -11.89 -10.18 -9.99
CA ALA A 40 -12.24 -8.75 -9.98
C ALA A 40 -11.03 -7.87 -10.32
N VAL A 41 -9.87 -8.15 -9.73
CA VAL A 41 -8.61 -7.43 -10.01
C VAL A 41 -8.18 -7.62 -11.46
N SER A 42 -8.15 -8.86 -11.95
CA SER A 42 -7.75 -9.15 -13.34
C SER A 42 -8.64 -8.45 -14.35
N GLN A 43 -9.95 -8.42 -14.13
CA GLN A 43 -10.90 -7.70 -14.98
C GLN A 43 -10.65 -6.18 -14.98
N ALA A 44 -10.36 -5.60 -13.81
CA ALA A 44 -10.07 -4.18 -13.70
C ALA A 44 -8.75 -3.79 -14.37
N VAL A 45 -7.69 -4.58 -14.15
CA VAL A 45 -6.36 -4.35 -14.74
C VAL A 45 -6.36 -4.59 -16.25
N SER A 46 -7.15 -5.55 -16.75
CA SER A 46 -7.31 -5.77 -18.20
C SER A 46 -7.99 -4.60 -18.91
N ARG A 47 -8.93 -3.93 -18.24
CA ARG A 47 -9.58 -2.72 -18.78
C ARG A 47 -8.68 -1.50 -18.70
N GLU A 48 -7.93 -1.35 -17.62
CA GLU A 48 -7.01 -0.24 -17.39
C GLU A 48 -5.77 -0.75 -16.61
N ARG A 49 -4.65 -0.95 -17.28
CA ARG A 49 -3.43 -1.50 -16.65
C ARG A 49 -2.92 -0.65 -15.46
N ARG A 50 -3.14 0.66 -15.49
CA ARG A 50 -2.80 1.57 -14.40
C ARG A 50 -3.54 1.23 -13.08
N MET A 51 -4.65 0.49 -13.15
CA MET A 51 -5.38 0.07 -11.95
C MET A 51 -4.50 -0.79 -11.02
N ALA A 52 -3.51 -1.51 -11.56
CA ALA A 52 -2.56 -2.27 -10.74
C ALA A 52 -1.79 -1.37 -9.77
N ALA A 53 -1.22 -0.26 -10.25
CA ALA A 53 -0.56 0.73 -9.40
C ALA A 53 -1.53 1.36 -8.39
N SER A 54 -2.77 1.62 -8.81
CA SER A 54 -3.81 2.19 -7.94
C SER A 54 -4.13 1.27 -6.76
N LEU A 55 -4.28 -0.04 -6.98
CA LEU A 55 -4.60 -1.01 -5.92
C LEU A 55 -3.42 -1.22 -4.94
N ILE A 56 -2.18 -1.28 -5.44
CA ILE A 56 -0.99 -1.37 -4.59
C ILE A 56 -0.89 -0.09 -3.72
N ARG A 57 -1.10 1.08 -4.30
CA ARG A 57 -1.07 2.35 -3.57
C ARG A 57 -2.22 2.46 -2.57
N LEU A 58 -3.43 2.00 -2.91
CA LEU A 58 -4.58 2.02 -2.01
C LEU A 58 -4.29 1.19 -0.75
N HIS A 59 -3.68 0.01 -0.91
CA HIS A 59 -3.25 -0.83 0.21
C HIS A 59 -2.16 -0.16 1.06
N PHE A 60 -1.17 0.50 0.44
CA PHE A 60 -0.14 1.25 1.15
C PHE A 60 -0.74 2.39 1.99
N HIS A 61 -1.66 3.17 1.42
CA HIS A 61 -2.32 4.26 2.12
C HIS A 61 -3.20 3.78 3.27
N ASP A 62 -3.86 2.63 3.13
CA ASP A 62 -4.59 1.97 4.22
C ASP A 62 -3.65 1.63 5.37
N CYS A 63 -2.60 0.85 5.08
CA CYS A 63 -1.70 0.33 6.10
C CYS A 63 -0.92 1.42 6.87
N PHE A 64 -0.69 2.58 6.27
CA PHE A 64 0.02 3.68 6.93
C PHE A 64 -0.87 4.52 7.87
N VAL A 65 -2.19 4.32 7.84
CA VAL A 65 -3.15 5.03 8.68
C VAL A 65 -3.90 4.02 9.55
N GLN A 66 -3.73 4.10 10.87
CA GLN A 66 -4.34 3.16 11.85
C GLN A 66 -3.89 1.68 11.73
N GLY A 67 -3.26 1.28 10.64
CA GLY A 67 -2.89 -0.09 10.28
C GLY A 67 -3.69 -0.62 9.09
N CYS A 68 -3.44 -1.88 8.69
CA CYS A 68 -4.13 -2.51 7.55
C CYS A 68 -5.54 -2.96 7.96
N ASP A 69 -6.49 -2.04 8.03
CA ASP A 69 -7.84 -2.23 8.61
C ASP A 69 -8.99 -1.74 7.72
N ALA A 70 -8.69 -1.39 6.47
CA ALA A 70 -9.62 -0.87 5.48
C ALA A 70 -10.31 0.45 5.88
N SER A 71 -9.73 1.24 6.79
CA SER A 71 -10.28 2.54 7.19
C SER A 71 -10.39 3.52 6.03
N ILE A 72 -9.43 3.50 5.10
CA ILE A 72 -9.44 4.36 3.90
C ILE A 72 -10.66 4.14 2.99
N LEU A 73 -11.31 2.99 3.09
CA LEU A 73 -12.48 2.68 2.25
C LEU A 73 -13.75 3.38 2.72
N LEU A 74 -13.81 3.85 3.97
CA LEU A 74 -14.99 4.47 4.56
C LEU A 74 -15.31 5.82 3.93
N ASP A 75 -16.58 6.04 3.62
CA ASP A 75 -17.10 7.32 3.14
C ASP A 75 -17.27 8.33 4.28
N GLU A 76 -17.31 9.61 3.92
CA GLU A 76 -17.61 10.71 4.84
C GLU A 76 -19.04 10.59 5.34
N THR A 77 -19.24 10.69 6.66
CA THR A 77 -20.56 10.76 7.30
C THR A 77 -20.52 11.73 8.48
N SER A 78 -21.63 11.96 9.17
CA SER A 78 -21.63 12.76 10.41
C SER A 78 -20.71 12.21 11.50
N ASN A 79 -20.43 10.91 11.49
CA ASN A 79 -19.62 10.22 12.50
C ASN A 79 -18.27 9.70 11.99
N ILE A 80 -18.02 9.76 10.69
CA ILE A 80 -16.80 9.29 10.04
C ILE A 80 -16.13 10.44 9.29
N THR A 81 -14.95 10.83 9.73
CA THR A 81 -14.11 11.77 9.00
C THR A 81 -13.20 10.98 8.04
N SER A 82 -13.65 10.87 6.79
CA SER A 82 -13.05 9.98 5.79
C SER A 82 -11.62 10.35 5.44
N GLU A 83 -10.77 9.34 5.30
CA GLU A 83 -9.40 9.48 4.79
C GLU A 83 -9.35 9.82 3.30
N LYS A 84 -10.42 9.54 2.54
CA LYS A 84 -10.51 9.86 1.09
C LYS A 84 -10.31 11.34 0.79
N THR A 85 -10.67 12.20 1.76
CA THR A 85 -10.56 13.66 1.65
C THR A 85 -9.27 14.22 2.26
N ALA A 86 -8.36 13.37 2.77
CA ALA A 86 -7.02 13.77 3.18
C ALA A 86 -6.19 14.26 1.98
N VAL A 87 -5.28 15.20 2.20
CA VAL A 87 -4.44 15.80 1.15
C VAL A 87 -3.73 14.76 0.27
N PRO A 88 -3.09 13.71 0.81
CA PRO A 88 -2.41 12.70 -0.02
C PRO A 88 -3.37 11.80 -0.81
N ASN A 89 -4.66 11.80 -0.48
CA ASN A 89 -5.67 10.90 -1.05
C ASN A 89 -6.60 11.60 -2.04
N GLN A 90 -7.00 12.83 -1.71
CA GLN A 90 -8.04 13.56 -2.44
C GLN A 90 -7.71 13.71 -3.92
N GLY A 91 -8.63 13.27 -4.79
CA GLY A 91 -8.47 13.36 -6.24
C GLY A 91 -7.34 12.51 -6.84
N SER A 92 -6.68 11.64 -6.04
CA SER A 92 -5.54 10.85 -6.51
C SER A 92 -5.62 9.34 -6.22
N VAL A 93 -6.21 8.93 -5.10
CA VAL A 93 -6.37 7.51 -4.77
C VAL A 93 -7.56 6.92 -5.51
N ARG A 94 -7.41 5.69 -6.04
CA ARG A 94 -8.35 5.01 -6.92
C ARG A 94 -8.42 3.52 -6.57
N GLY A 95 -9.43 2.82 -7.10
CA GLY A 95 -9.58 1.37 -6.95
C GLY A 95 -10.61 0.96 -5.88
N PHE A 96 -11.31 1.92 -5.29
CA PHE A 96 -12.41 1.66 -4.35
C PHE A 96 -13.50 0.79 -4.97
N ASP A 97 -13.85 1.06 -6.22
CA ASP A 97 -14.83 0.33 -7.02
C ASP A 97 -14.43 -1.13 -7.28
N VAL A 98 -13.13 -1.41 -7.43
CA VAL A 98 -12.61 -2.77 -7.61
C VAL A 98 -12.73 -3.58 -6.33
N VAL A 99 -12.37 -2.98 -5.18
CA VAL A 99 -12.53 -3.62 -3.86
C VAL A 99 -13.99 -3.90 -3.58
N GLU A 100 -14.87 -2.93 -3.84
CA GLU A 100 -16.31 -3.07 -3.64
C GLU A 100 -16.93 -4.12 -4.58
N ALA A 101 -16.48 -4.20 -5.83
CA ALA A 101 -16.91 -5.24 -6.77
C ALA A 101 -16.52 -6.64 -6.27
N ALA A 102 -15.29 -6.81 -5.77
CA ALA A 102 -14.86 -8.08 -5.16
C ALA A 102 -15.69 -8.41 -3.92
N LYS A 103 -15.94 -7.42 -3.05
CA LYS A 103 -16.75 -7.58 -1.84
C LYS A 103 -18.16 -8.05 -2.16
N ARG A 104 -18.82 -7.41 -3.10
CA ARG A 104 -20.18 -7.76 -3.52
C ARG A 104 -20.27 -9.21 -4.03
N GLU A 105 -19.30 -9.69 -4.80
CA GLU A 105 -19.29 -11.09 -5.25
C GLU A 105 -19.00 -12.05 -4.09
N LEU A 106 -18.17 -11.67 -3.14
CA LEU A 106 -17.90 -12.46 -1.93
C LEU A 106 -19.13 -12.57 -1.02
N GLU A 107 -19.90 -11.49 -0.85
CA GLU A 107 -21.12 -11.51 -0.06
C GLU A 107 -22.22 -12.43 -0.65
N LYS A 108 -22.20 -12.69 -1.97
CA LYS A 108 -23.10 -13.68 -2.60
C LYS A 108 -22.74 -15.12 -2.24
N ILE A 109 -21.46 -15.43 -2.10
CA ILE A 109 -20.99 -16.82 -1.89
C ILE A 109 -20.64 -17.13 -0.44
N CYS A 110 -20.22 -16.15 0.34
CA CYS A 110 -19.79 -16.28 1.73
C CYS A 110 -20.21 -15.02 2.53
N PRO A 111 -21.49 -14.76 2.76
CA PRO A 111 -21.96 -13.52 3.36
C PRO A 111 -21.39 -13.29 4.77
N GLY A 112 -20.77 -12.12 5.00
CA GLY A 112 -20.22 -11.73 6.29
C GLY A 112 -18.94 -12.47 6.71
N VAL A 113 -18.24 -13.13 5.78
CA VAL A 113 -17.04 -13.92 6.09
C VAL A 113 -15.74 -13.17 5.78
N VAL A 114 -15.63 -12.56 4.60
CA VAL A 114 -14.37 -11.96 4.12
C VAL A 114 -14.35 -10.46 4.41
N SER A 115 -13.33 -10.01 5.14
CA SER A 115 -13.16 -8.58 5.46
C SER A 115 -12.71 -7.74 4.25
N CYS A 116 -13.03 -6.46 4.25
CA CYS A 116 -12.56 -5.50 3.25
C CYS A 116 -11.03 -5.31 3.32
N ALA A 117 -10.45 -5.39 4.52
CA ALA A 117 -9.01 -5.32 4.75
C ALA A 117 -8.27 -6.49 4.08
N ASP A 118 -8.79 -7.72 4.18
CA ASP A 118 -8.20 -8.87 3.48
C ASP A 118 -8.42 -8.79 1.97
N ILE A 119 -9.57 -8.30 1.50
CA ILE A 119 -9.81 -8.07 0.06
C ILE A 119 -8.77 -7.10 -0.48
N LEU A 120 -8.54 -5.97 0.19
CA LEU A 120 -7.57 -4.95 -0.24
C LEU A 120 -6.14 -5.50 -0.27
N THR A 121 -5.74 -6.25 0.77
CA THR A 121 -4.40 -6.85 0.85
C THR A 121 -4.17 -7.88 -0.28
N VAL A 122 -5.17 -8.75 -0.55
CA VAL A 122 -5.11 -9.72 -1.66
C VAL A 122 -5.12 -9.01 -3.01
N ALA A 123 -5.94 -7.95 -3.16
CA ALA A 123 -6.00 -7.18 -4.39
C ALA A 123 -4.66 -6.53 -4.75
N ALA A 124 -3.89 -6.05 -3.76
CA ALA A 124 -2.54 -5.51 -3.99
C ALA A 124 -1.57 -6.58 -4.52
N ARG A 125 -1.61 -7.83 -4.00
CA ARG A 125 -0.82 -8.96 -4.51
C ARG A 125 -1.24 -9.33 -5.93
N ASP A 126 -2.53 -9.46 -6.18
CA ASP A 126 -3.06 -9.86 -7.49
C ASP A 126 -2.80 -8.78 -8.55
N ALA A 127 -2.83 -7.51 -8.15
CA ALA A 127 -2.45 -6.38 -8.98
C ALA A 127 -0.98 -6.43 -9.41
N SER A 128 -0.06 -6.77 -8.50
CA SER A 128 1.36 -7.00 -8.82
C SER A 128 1.50 -8.09 -9.89
N VAL A 129 0.87 -9.24 -9.67
CA VAL A 129 0.92 -10.39 -10.60
C VAL A 129 0.35 -10.04 -11.98
N ALA A 130 -0.76 -9.29 -12.03
CA ALA A 130 -1.42 -8.91 -13.28
C ALA A 130 -0.55 -8.04 -14.21
N VAL A 131 0.51 -7.43 -13.68
CA VAL A 131 1.47 -6.60 -14.45
C VAL A 131 2.89 -7.16 -14.42
N CYS A 132 3.02 -8.49 -14.30
CA CYS A 132 4.29 -9.24 -14.30
C CYS A 132 5.16 -9.05 -13.06
N GLY A 133 4.62 -8.55 -11.97
CA GLY A 133 5.32 -8.42 -10.70
C GLY A 133 5.33 -9.72 -9.87
N PRO A 134 5.99 -9.70 -8.70
CA PRO A 134 6.09 -10.85 -7.83
C PRO A 134 4.75 -11.21 -7.17
N SER A 135 4.61 -12.49 -6.84
CA SER A 135 3.54 -13.02 -5.98
C SER A 135 4.08 -13.35 -4.59
N TRP A 136 3.20 -13.36 -3.60
CA TRP A 136 3.50 -13.79 -2.23
C TRP A 136 2.29 -14.41 -1.54
N LYS A 137 2.54 -15.19 -0.49
CA LYS A 137 1.48 -15.72 0.37
C LYS A 137 0.94 -14.59 1.26
N VAL A 138 -0.32 -14.22 1.06
CA VAL A 138 -1.00 -13.20 1.87
C VAL A 138 -1.50 -13.84 3.14
N LYS A 139 -1.13 -13.29 4.30
CA LYS A 139 -1.73 -13.65 5.59
C LYS A 139 -3.12 -13.01 5.68
N LEU A 140 -4.11 -13.76 6.12
CA LEU A 140 -5.53 -13.42 6.13
C LEU A 140 -6.10 -13.53 7.55
N GLY A 141 -7.28 -12.96 7.79
CA GLY A 141 -7.95 -12.94 9.09
C GLY A 141 -8.05 -11.54 9.69
N ARG A 142 -7.73 -10.48 8.90
CA ARG A 142 -7.95 -9.09 9.31
C ARG A 142 -9.43 -8.80 9.49
N ARG A 143 -9.70 -7.82 10.33
CA ARG A 143 -11.00 -7.22 10.52
C ARG A 143 -10.98 -5.78 10.02
N ASP A 144 -12.16 -5.26 9.72
CA ASP A 144 -12.36 -3.92 9.23
C ASP A 144 -12.53 -2.94 10.40
N SER A 145 -11.96 -1.75 10.29
CA SER A 145 -12.15 -0.65 11.22
C SER A 145 -13.59 -0.14 11.22
N ARG A 146 -14.01 0.42 12.36
CA ARG A 146 -15.27 1.16 12.51
C ARG A 146 -15.08 2.67 12.37
N THR A 147 -13.84 3.12 12.22
CA THR A 147 -13.44 4.52 12.19
C THR A 147 -12.49 4.78 11.04
N ALA A 148 -12.37 6.04 10.64
CA ALA A 148 -11.34 6.54 9.74
C ALA A 148 -10.66 7.76 10.38
N ASN A 149 -9.44 8.10 9.94
CA ASN A 149 -8.68 9.19 10.53
C ASN A 149 -7.97 10.05 9.47
N ARG A 150 -8.69 11.05 8.94
CA ARG A 150 -8.16 12.01 7.96
C ARG A 150 -6.94 12.78 8.49
N THR A 151 -6.94 13.15 9.76
CA THR A 151 -5.82 13.88 10.36
C THR A 151 -4.56 13.02 10.37
N LEU A 152 -4.67 11.76 10.77
CA LEU A 152 -3.56 10.81 10.76
C LEU A 152 -3.09 10.53 9.33
N ALA A 153 -4.00 10.44 8.36
CA ALA A 153 -3.65 10.29 6.95
C ALA A 153 -2.79 11.45 6.43
N ASN A 154 -3.08 12.69 6.86
CA ASN A 154 -2.27 13.86 6.50
C ASN A 154 -0.88 13.86 7.16
N ILE A 155 -0.72 13.18 8.31
CA ILE A 155 0.53 13.16 9.08
C ILE A 155 1.43 11.99 8.67
N ASP A 156 0.85 10.78 8.56
CA ASP A 156 1.61 9.53 8.48
C ASP A 156 1.93 9.09 7.06
N ILE A 157 1.10 9.45 6.07
CA ILE A 157 1.37 9.09 4.67
C ILE A 157 2.57 9.91 4.18
N PRO A 158 3.65 9.26 3.67
CA PRO A 158 4.80 9.96 3.10
C PRO A 158 4.43 10.88 1.94
N SER A 159 5.07 12.04 1.91
CA SER A 159 4.87 13.07 0.88
C SER A 159 5.79 12.86 -0.32
N PRO A 160 5.38 13.18 -1.55
CA PRO A 160 6.25 13.19 -2.72
C PRO A 160 7.38 14.22 -2.63
N PHE A 161 7.32 15.11 -1.63
CA PHE A 161 8.31 16.18 -1.37
C PHE A 161 9.26 15.86 -0.22
N ASP A 162 9.08 14.72 0.47
CA ASP A 162 9.90 14.36 1.62
C ASP A 162 11.37 14.12 1.20
N ASN A 163 12.30 14.53 2.07
CA ASN A 163 13.71 14.17 1.96
C ASN A 163 13.96 12.75 2.50
N LEU A 164 15.18 12.23 2.33
CA LEU A 164 15.54 10.86 2.68
C LEU A 164 15.33 10.56 4.17
N ASP A 165 15.78 11.45 5.07
CA ASP A 165 15.68 11.24 6.52
C ASP A 165 14.23 11.21 6.99
N THR A 166 13.39 12.09 6.41
CA THR A 166 11.95 12.10 6.68
C THR A 166 11.29 10.80 6.23
N LEU A 167 11.60 10.30 5.03
CA LEU A 167 11.10 9.03 4.53
C LEU A 167 11.51 7.86 5.45
N ILE A 168 12.81 7.77 5.79
CA ILE A 168 13.31 6.73 6.72
C ILE A 168 12.55 6.79 8.04
N SER A 169 12.39 7.98 8.62
CA SER A 169 11.67 8.17 9.89
C SER A 169 10.21 7.73 9.81
N ARG A 170 9.49 8.10 8.73
CA ARG A 170 8.08 7.72 8.54
C ARG A 170 7.90 6.20 8.43
N PHE A 171 8.76 5.54 7.64
CA PHE A 171 8.73 4.09 7.50
C PHE A 171 9.14 3.38 8.80
N ALA A 172 10.14 3.88 9.52
CA ALA A 172 10.56 3.35 10.81
C ALA A 172 9.44 3.40 11.87
N LYS A 173 8.63 4.46 11.91
CA LYS A 173 7.44 4.56 12.76
C LYS A 173 6.41 3.45 12.49
N LYS A 174 6.42 2.87 11.30
CA LYS A 174 5.57 1.74 10.91
C LYS A 174 6.28 0.38 11.01
N GLY A 175 7.47 0.32 11.65
CA GLY A 175 8.26 -0.90 11.81
C GLY A 175 8.97 -1.36 10.53
N LEU A 176 9.09 -0.50 9.53
CA LEU A 176 9.74 -0.77 8.25
C LEU A 176 11.15 -0.15 8.22
N SER A 177 12.14 -0.94 7.80
CA SER A 177 13.53 -0.47 7.67
C SER A 177 13.73 0.43 6.45
N ALA A 178 14.87 1.11 6.38
CA ALA A 178 15.28 1.86 5.19
C ALA A 178 15.31 0.97 3.93
N LYS A 179 15.70 -0.31 4.07
CA LYS A 179 15.63 -1.28 2.97
C LYS A 179 14.19 -1.57 2.56
N ASP A 180 13.28 -1.77 3.51
CA ASP A 180 11.85 -1.97 3.21
C ASP A 180 11.27 -0.74 2.52
N MET A 181 11.64 0.47 2.93
CA MET A 181 11.26 1.73 2.29
C MET A 181 11.71 1.78 0.83
N VAL A 182 13.00 1.56 0.56
CA VAL A 182 13.53 1.61 -0.82
C VAL A 182 12.87 0.57 -1.72
N VAL A 183 12.68 -0.65 -1.23
CA VAL A 183 12.08 -1.72 -2.04
C VAL A 183 10.59 -1.48 -2.30
N LEU A 184 9.84 -0.95 -1.32
CA LEU A 184 8.44 -0.59 -1.49
C LEU A 184 8.26 0.60 -2.44
N SER A 185 9.16 1.59 -2.40
CA SER A 185 9.21 2.68 -3.39
C SER A 185 9.39 2.17 -4.82
N GLY A 186 10.00 0.99 -5.00
CA GLY A 186 10.10 0.29 -6.27
C GLY A 186 8.74 -0.02 -6.94
N ALA A 187 7.62 0.06 -6.22
CA ALA A 187 6.28 0.02 -6.81
C ALA A 187 6.05 1.15 -7.83
N HIS A 188 6.83 2.23 -7.78
CA HIS A 188 6.84 3.31 -8.77
C HIS A 188 7.42 2.91 -10.12
N THR A 189 7.82 1.65 -10.31
CA THR A 189 8.07 1.08 -11.65
C THR A 189 6.79 1.03 -12.50
N ILE A 190 5.61 1.17 -11.87
CA ILE A 190 4.31 1.28 -12.55
C ILE A 190 3.53 2.49 -12.03
N GLY A 191 2.60 2.96 -12.86
CA GLY A 191 1.71 4.04 -12.48
C GLY A 191 2.17 5.44 -12.92
N GLN A 192 1.42 6.44 -12.48
CA GLN A 192 1.57 7.83 -12.92
C GLN A 192 1.37 8.78 -11.74
N SER A 193 2.02 9.94 -11.78
CA SER A 193 1.84 11.02 -10.82
C SER A 193 1.30 12.28 -11.47
N GLN A 194 0.56 13.07 -10.69
CA GLN A 194 0.05 14.37 -11.12
C GLN A 194 1.15 15.42 -11.16
N CYS A 195 1.10 16.31 -12.11
CA CYS A 195 2.04 17.41 -12.30
C CYS A 195 2.29 18.23 -11.03
N SER A 196 1.26 18.46 -10.21
CA SER A 196 1.40 19.15 -8.93
C SER A 196 2.42 18.50 -7.98
N SER A 197 2.63 17.17 -8.07
CA SER A 197 3.52 16.42 -7.18
C SER A 197 5.00 16.49 -7.58
N PHE A 198 5.32 16.86 -8.81
CA PHE A 198 6.72 16.89 -9.30
C PHE A 198 7.11 18.18 -10.02
N ARG A 199 6.19 19.12 -10.23
CA ARG A 199 6.47 20.39 -10.92
C ARG A 199 7.69 21.10 -10.34
N ASN A 200 7.74 21.29 -9.04
CA ASN A 200 8.86 21.99 -8.41
C ASN A 200 10.21 21.33 -8.76
N ARG A 201 10.25 19.98 -8.75
CA ARG A 201 11.46 19.24 -9.06
C ARG A 201 11.93 19.47 -10.49
N ILE A 202 11.06 19.35 -11.50
CA ILE A 202 11.47 19.49 -12.91
C ILE A 202 11.89 20.92 -13.28
N TYR A 203 11.51 21.94 -12.51
CA TYR A 203 11.88 23.33 -12.78
C TYR A 203 13.06 23.83 -11.94
N ASN A 204 13.27 23.32 -10.73
CA ASN A 204 14.15 23.93 -9.75
C ASN A 204 15.25 22.99 -9.20
N ALA A 205 15.12 21.66 -9.35
CA ALA A 205 16.13 20.75 -8.82
C ALA A 205 17.42 20.75 -9.66
N SER A 206 18.57 20.63 -8.99
CA SER A 206 19.89 20.50 -9.62
C SER A 206 20.31 19.03 -9.84
N ASP A 207 19.68 18.10 -9.12
CA ASP A 207 19.93 16.66 -9.17
C ASP A 207 19.01 15.92 -10.16
N ILE A 208 18.73 16.53 -11.30
CA ILE A 208 17.84 16.02 -12.34
C ILE A 208 18.53 16.00 -13.69
N ASP A 209 18.29 14.96 -14.50
CA ASP A 209 18.74 14.92 -15.89
C ASP A 209 18.07 16.01 -16.70
N ALA A 210 18.89 16.82 -17.41
CA ALA A 210 18.41 18.01 -18.12
C ALA A 210 17.45 17.68 -19.27
N SER A 211 17.71 16.59 -20.00
CA SER A 211 16.85 16.14 -21.10
C SER A 211 15.52 15.64 -20.60
N PHE A 212 15.54 14.85 -19.52
CA PHE A 212 14.32 14.37 -18.84
C PHE A 212 13.47 15.54 -18.34
N ALA A 213 14.09 16.51 -17.64
CA ALA A 213 13.38 17.69 -17.16
C ALA A 213 12.75 18.49 -18.32
N SER A 214 13.49 18.70 -19.42
CA SER A 214 13.00 19.41 -20.60
C SER A 214 11.79 18.74 -21.25
N ILE A 215 11.84 17.40 -21.41
CA ILE A 215 10.72 16.62 -21.99
C ILE A 215 9.50 16.70 -21.07
N THR A 216 9.69 16.50 -19.76
CA THR A 216 8.60 16.46 -18.78
C THR A 216 7.91 17.82 -18.63
N ARG A 217 8.67 18.93 -18.74
CA ARG A 217 8.12 20.31 -18.73
C ARG A 217 7.12 20.57 -19.86
N ARG A 218 7.22 19.86 -21.01
CA ARG A 218 6.25 20.02 -22.12
C ARG A 218 4.85 19.54 -21.72
N GLN A 219 4.77 18.55 -20.84
CA GLN A 219 3.50 17.99 -20.35
C GLN A 219 3.04 18.64 -19.04
N CYS A 220 4.00 19.19 -18.26
CA CYS A 220 3.73 19.83 -16.98
C CYS A 220 4.23 21.29 -17.03
N PRO A 221 3.39 22.24 -17.47
CA PRO A 221 3.77 23.65 -17.57
C PRO A 221 4.01 24.26 -16.17
N LYS A 222 4.76 25.37 -16.13
CA LYS A 222 5.10 26.07 -14.88
C LYS A 222 3.87 26.52 -14.10
N ASN A 223 2.81 26.89 -14.82
CA ASN A 223 1.53 27.31 -14.25
C ASN A 223 0.38 26.50 -14.86
N GLY A 224 -0.60 26.09 -14.04
CA GLY A 224 -1.74 25.29 -14.49
C GLY A 224 -1.40 23.80 -14.71
N GLY A 225 -2.32 23.03 -15.26
CA GLY A 225 -2.12 21.60 -15.58
C GLY A 225 -1.84 20.71 -14.38
N ASN A 226 -2.33 21.03 -13.18
CA ASN A 226 -2.02 20.31 -11.94
C ASN A 226 -2.35 18.80 -12.00
N GLY A 227 -3.46 18.46 -12.66
CA GLY A 227 -3.92 17.08 -12.80
C GLY A 227 -3.32 16.32 -13.99
N THR A 228 -2.48 16.95 -14.82
CA THR A 228 -1.80 16.25 -15.92
C THR A 228 -0.90 15.16 -15.36
N LEU A 229 -0.97 13.97 -15.95
CA LEU A 229 -0.27 12.79 -15.47
C LEU A 229 1.03 12.56 -16.24
N ALA A 230 2.08 12.15 -15.52
CA ALA A 230 3.32 11.66 -16.10
C ALA A 230 3.67 10.28 -15.52
N PRO A 231 4.29 9.38 -16.30
CA PRO A 231 4.68 8.06 -15.81
C PRO A 231 5.79 8.18 -14.76
N LEU A 232 5.71 7.33 -13.73
CA LEU A 232 6.74 7.22 -12.69
C LEU A 232 7.98 6.47 -13.19
N ASP A 233 7.78 5.50 -14.09
CA ASP A 233 8.83 4.82 -14.84
C ASP A 233 8.78 5.23 -16.30
N LEU A 234 9.93 5.62 -16.86
CA LEU A 234 10.04 6.15 -18.23
C LEU A 234 10.14 5.06 -19.31
N VAL A 235 10.40 3.83 -18.92
CA VAL A 235 10.71 2.73 -19.84
C VAL A 235 9.56 1.75 -19.94
N THR A 236 9.01 1.33 -18.79
CA THR A 236 8.05 0.23 -18.68
C THR A 236 6.90 0.55 -17.73
N ASP A 237 6.27 1.71 -17.86
CA ASP A 237 5.25 2.28 -16.97
C ASP A 237 4.04 1.37 -16.65
N LYS A 238 3.92 0.24 -17.36
CA LYS A 238 2.83 -0.76 -17.27
C LYS A 238 3.31 -2.17 -16.96
N ILE A 239 4.61 -2.38 -16.74
CA ILE A 239 5.23 -3.66 -16.40
C ILE A 239 5.99 -3.52 -15.12
N PHE A 240 5.71 -4.39 -14.15
CA PHE A 240 6.43 -4.37 -12.88
C PHE A 240 7.82 -4.98 -13.07
N ASP A 241 8.85 -4.14 -13.02
CA ASP A 241 10.25 -4.54 -13.17
C ASP A 241 11.20 -3.62 -12.38
N ASN A 242 12.50 -3.62 -12.68
CA ASN A 242 13.49 -2.81 -11.97
C ASN A 242 13.94 -1.54 -12.71
N ASN A 243 13.25 -1.11 -13.75
CA ASN A 243 13.63 0.08 -14.51
C ASN A 243 13.49 1.36 -13.68
N TYR A 244 12.57 1.42 -12.72
CA TYR A 244 12.51 2.49 -11.73
C TYR A 244 13.88 2.78 -11.09
N PHE A 245 14.58 1.75 -10.61
CA PHE A 245 15.90 1.93 -9.99
C PHE A 245 16.97 2.37 -10.99
N LYS A 246 16.89 1.93 -12.24
CA LYS A 246 17.79 2.38 -13.30
C LYS A 246 17.56 3.87 -13.64
N ASN A 247 16.31 4.32 -13.60
CA ASN A 247 15.94 5.72 -13.77
C ASN A 247 16.53 6.58 -12.64
N LEU A 248 16.49 6.14 -11.38
CA LEU A 248 17.08 6.86 -10.25
C LEU A 248 18.60 7.06 -10.44
N MET A 249 19.32 6.02 -10.88
CA MET A 249 20.77 6.10 -11.13
C MET A 249 21.12 7.10 -12.24
N GLN A 250 20.18 7.39 -13.15
CA GLN A 250 20.32 8.38 -14.22
C GLN A 250 19.77 9.76 -13.85
N LYS A 251 19.45 10.00 -12.58
CA LYS A 251 18.79 11.24 -12.09
C LYS A 251 17.44 11.52 -12.77
N LYS A 252 16.71 10.48 -13.12
CA LYS A 252 15.40 10.54 -13.81
C LYS A 252 14.23 10.14 -12.90
N GLY A 253 14.42 10.13 -11.58
CA GLY A 253 13.32 10.00 -10.63
C GLY A 253 12.33 11.14 -10.81
N LEU A 254 11.02 10.82 -10.96
CA LEU A 254 10.01 11.84 -11.22
C LEU A 254 9.73 12.68 -9.97
N LEU A 255 9.54 12.04 -8.82
CA LEU A 255 9.27 12.70 -7.55
C LEU A 255 10.57 13.05 -6.83
N GLN A 256 10.52 14.06 -5.95
CA GLN A 256 11.61 14.32 -5.03
C GLN A 256 11.87 13.10 -4.14
N SER A 257 10.81 12.52 -3.58
CA SER A 257 10.88 11.32 -2.75
C SER A 257 11.45 10.07 -3.46
N ASP A 258 11.42 10.04 -4.79
CA ASP A 258 12.08 8.99 -5.57
C ASP A 258 13.58 9.23 -5.68
N GLN A 259 13.97 10.43 -6.12
CA GLN A 259 15.37 10.71 -6.43
C GLN A 259 16.25 10.73 -5.19
N VAL A 260 15.74 11.15 -4.03
CA VAL A 260 16.51 11.16 -2.78
C VAL A 260 16.97 9.76 -2.34
N LEU A 261 16.38 8.69 -2.89
CA LEU A 261 16.83 7.32 -2.64
C LEU A 261 18.21 7.02 -3.28
N PHE A 262 18.63 7.81 -4.27
CA PHE A 262 19.94 7.72 -4.92
C PHE A 262 20.54 9.11 -5.08
N SER A 263 21.10 9.64 -3.99
CA SER A 263 21.61 11.00 -3.90
C SER A 263 22.95 11.11 -3.15
N GLY A 264 23.72 10.04 -3.07
CA GLY A 264 24.99 9.98 -2.32
C GLY A 264 24.80 9.55 -0.85
N GLY A 265 23.69 8.86 -0.52
CA GLY A 265 23.33 8.52 0.86
C GLY A 265 23.29 7.03 1.16
N LEU A 266 22.71 6.73 2.34
CA LEU A 266 22.60 5.38 2.92
C LEU A 266 21.91 4.37 1.98
N THR A 267 21.02 4.82 1.12
CA THR A 267 20.18 3.97 0.26
C THR A 267 20.78 3.66 -1.11
N ASP A 268 21.86 4.34 -1.51
CA ASP A 268 22.46 4.20 -2.84
C ASP A 268 22.88 2.76 -3.19
N SER A 269 23.47 2.05 -2.23
CA SER A 269 23.88 0.66 -2.44
C SER A 269 22.67 -0.27 -2.68
N ILE A 270 21.54 0.02 -2.06
CA ILE A 270 20.28 -0.74 -2.20
C ILE A 270 19.70 -0.48 -3.58
N VAL A 271 19.60 0.79 -4.01
CA VAL A 271 19.15 1.17 -5.35
C VAL A 271 20.02 0.55 -6.42
N SER A 272 21.37 0.64 -6.28
CA SER A 272 22.31 0.01 -7.21
C SER A 272 22.16 -1.50 -7.29
N LYS A 273 21.89 -2.18 -6.15
CA LYS A 273 21.62 -3.62 -6.13
C LYS A 273 20.37 -3.99 -6.93
N TYR A 274 19.27 -3.26 -6.70
CA TYR A 274 18.00 -3.55 -7.39
C TYR A 274 18.04 -3.18 -8.86
N SER A 275 18.75 -2.12 -9.25
CA SER A 275 18.92 -1.75 -10.67
C SER A 275 19.59 -2.85 -11.50
N LYS A 276 20.46 -3.66 -10.87
CA LYS A 276 21.22 -4.73 -11.51
C LYS A 276 20.54 -6.10 -11.44
N ASN A 277 19.61 -6.31 -10.51
CA ASN A 277 19.05 -7.64 -10.25
C ASN A 277 17.55 -7.58 -9.94
N ASN A 278 16.75 -7.79 -10.99
CA ASN A 278 15.28 -7.80 -10.89
C ASN A 278 14.76 -8.92 -9.98
N SER A 279 15.37 -10.10 -9.98
CA SER A 279 14.92 -11.22 -9.15
C SER A 279 15.10 -10.92 -7.65
N VAL A 280 16.21 -10.27 -7.28
CA VAL A 280 16.45 -9.85 -5.88
C VAL A 280 15.44 -8.77 -5.48
N PHE A 281 15.15 -7.81 -6.37
CA PHE A 281 14.09 -6.81 -6.13
C PHE A 281 12.74 -7.49 -5.87
N PHE A 282 12.34 -8.44 -6.71
CA PHE A 282 11.06 -9.16 -6.58
C PHE A 282 10.93 -9.90 -5.25
N VAL A 283 11.98 -10.64 -4.86
CA VAL A 283 11.99 -11.37 -3.58
C VAL A 283 11.88 -10.42 -2.39
N ASP A 284 12.63 -9.33 -2.41
CA ASP A 284 12.63 -8.37 -1.31
C ASP A 284 11.33 -7.56 -1.29
N PHE A 285 10.75 -7.22 -2.46
CA PHE A 285 9.44 -6.55 -2.56
C PHE A 285 8.32 -7.41 -1.95
N ALA A 286 8.26 -8.69 -2.30
CA ALA A 286 7.29 -9.61 -1.71
C ALA A 286 7.40 -9.68 -0.18
N LYS A 287 8.63 -9.74 0.36
CA LYS A 287 8.87 -9.73 1.81
C LYS A 287 8.43 -8.41 2.47
N ALA A 288 8.73 -7.27 1.84
CA ALA A 288 8.34 -5.97 2.36
C ALA A 288 6.83 -5.74 2.31
N MET A 289 6.14 -6.23 1.27
CA MET A 289 4.67 -6.20 1.19
C MET A 289 4.01 -7.05 2.29
N ILE A 290 4.59 -8.21 2.65
CA ILE A 290 4.13 -9.00 3.80
C ILE A 290 4.31 -8.22 5.11
N LYS A 291 5.48 -7.59 5.32
CA LYS A 291 5.72 -6.76 6.51
C LYS A 291 4.77 -5.57 6.58
N MET A 292 4.54 -4.89 5.46
CA MET A 292 3.60 -3.77 5.40
C MET A 292 2.18 -4.23 5.76
N ALA A 293 1.76 -5.39 5.26
CA ALA A 293 0.46 -5.97 5.57
C ALA A 293 0.33 -6.44 7.05
N ASP A 294 1.42 -6.57 7.78
CA ASP A 294 1.46 -6.88 9.22
C ASP A 294 1.42 -5.61 10.10
N ILE A 295 1.30 -4.39 9.54
CA ILE A 295 1.20 -3.15 10.32
C ILE A 295 -0.14 -3.11 11.03
N GLN A 296 -0.15 -3.27 12.34
CA GLN A 296 -1.27 -3.11 13.27
C GLN A 296 -2.63 -3.62 12.74
N PRO A 297 -2.74 -4.85 12.22
CA PRO A 297 -4.01 -5.35 11.71
C PRO A 297 -5.01 -5.55 12.85
N LEU A 298 -6.26 -5.20 12.64
CA LEU A 298 -7.33 -5.61 13.55
C LEU A 298 -7.62 -7.10 13.36
N THR A 299 -7.80 -7.83 14.46
CA THR A 299 -8.10 -9.28 14.43
C THR A 299 -9.17 -9.63 15.48
N GLY A 300 -9.79 -10.81 15.34
CA GLY A 300 -10.73 -11.33 16.31
C GLY A 300 -11.91 -10.39 16.58
N ARG A 301 -12.01 -9.89 17.82
CA ARG A 301 -13.10 -9.00 18.27
C ARG A 301 -12.78 -7.51 18.14
N ASN A 302 -11.54 -7.15 17.76
CA ASN A 302 -11.10 -5.76 17.71
C ASN A 302 -11.60 -5.00 16.47
N GLY A 303 -12.29 -5.66 15.55
CA GLY A 303 -12.92 -5.06 14.37
C GLY A 303 -14.17 -5.80 13.96
N ILE A 304 -14.69 -5.45 12.79
CA ILE A 304 -15.90 -6.06 12.22
C ILE A 304 -15.61 -6.70 10.86
N ILE A 305 -16.60 -7.32 10.25
CA ILE A 305 -16.65 -7.61 8.82
C ILE A 305 -17.76 -6.74 8.24
N ARG A 306 -17.36 -5.73 7.48
CA ARG A 306 -18.33 -4.87 6.78
C ARG A 306 -18.96 -5.65 5.63
N ARG A 307 -20.25 -5.44 5.38
CA ARG A 307 -20.97 -6.04 4.23
C ARG A 307 -20.78 -5.22 2.97
N VAL A 308 -20.56 -3.94 3.14
CA VAL A 308 -20.23 -2.95 2.11
C VAL A 308 -18.98 -2.22 2.60
N CYS A 309 -17.94 -2.11 1.77
CA CYS A 309 -16.65 -1.65 2.26
C CYS A 309 -16.58 -0.16 2.61
N ASN A 310 -17.49 0.64 2.07
CA ASN A 310 -17.50 2.08 2.31
C ASN A 310 -18.38 2.53 3.48
N THR A 311 -19.06 1.60 4.17
CA THR A 311 -19.93 1.93 5.32
C THR A 311 -19.70 0.98 6.47
N VAL A 312 -19.92 1.47 7.70
CA VAL A 312 -19.97 0.64 8.92
C VAL A 312 -21.37 0.01 9.00
N ASN A 313 -21.44 -1.31 9.29
CA ASN A 313 -22.71 -2.03 9.47
C ASN A 313 -23.48 -1.49 10.67
#